data_10cc02ea8ba1523592ff455beb15f415
#
_entry.id   10cc02ea8ba1523592ff455beb15f415
#
_cell.length_a   1.000
_cell.length_b   1.000
_cell.length_c   1.000
_cell.angle_alpha   90.00
_cell.angle_beta   90.00
_cell.angle_gamma   90.00
#
_symmetry.space_group_name_H-M   'P 1'
#
loop_
_entity.id
_entity.type
_entity.pdbx_description
1 polymer ?
#
loop_
_entity_poly.entity_id
_entity_poly.type
_entity_poly.pdbx_seq_one_letter_code
_entity_poly.pdbx_strand_id
1 'polypeptide(L)'
;MVSLQKLEIELQELFKQKQYSKVIFEITSQTEDEERSSSLCNLLGLSRISNDNKNKDSLSMALRDFKQGYLKEKNTNHAIDCLANFITSSVLLMDLEKDYKFDFSEIINFYESTEKFCINHRPINLAMAMVYRRLNDAKKLILHFKRLIESKKFDSKDLCNYGYWRCFDKDWKQSDFFNFGKFLDQNLKVIPQDQLEEISKEPGPKIRIGFLSADILGGHSITYFLKTILSNYDKKKFEIILILNNPKEDHFTKNFKDLVDETIDIWNLDNVSAVNRVRGLKLDIMIDLMGYTSMNRIEMLKSRTARKQIIWMGYCNTTGLTNMDYIISDPNLIRSNEEKFYAEKVIYLPKIWNSHCGFDLERIENPPPFLKNKFFTFGSFNNFDKINSDVISVWSNILKKINNSKLILKTSKIKHGLERLKALFKENGVLESITFMGREKEFKDHLNAYNEIDIALDTFPYNGVTTSFEAIWMGVPVLTMAGYNFNSRCGESINKNLGMD
;
A
#
# COMPACT_ATOMS: atom_id res chain seq x y z
N MET A 1 17.21 -33.35 35.47
CA MET A 1 17.13 -32.52 34.24
C MET A 1 15.75 -32.72 33.65
N VAL A 2 14.94 -31.66 33.58
CA VAL A 2 13.68 -31.62 32.77
C VAL A 2 14.13 -31.84 31.36
N SER A 3 13.49 -32.77 30.61
CA SER A 3 13.84 -32.94 29.19
C SER A 3 13.60 -31.61 28.46
N LEU A 4 14.48 -31.22 27.55
CA LEU A 4 14.33 -30.00 26.74
C LEU A 4 12.93 -29.89 26.11
N GLN A 5 12.34 -31.00 25.71
CA GLN A 5 10.97 -31.04 25.19
C GLN A 5 9.90 -30.63 26.21
N LYS A 6 10.06 -31.02 27.48
CA LYS A 6 9.11 -30.59 28.53
C LYS A 6 9.25 -29.10 28.80
N LEU A 7 10.47 -28.61 28.86
CA LEU A 7 10.74 -27.16 28.98
C LEU A 7 10.12 -26.39 27.82
N GLU A 8 10.27 -26.82 26.58
CA GLU A 8 9.68 -26.15 25.41
C GLU A 8 8.16 -26.02 25.51
N ILE A 9 7.46 -27.05 25.96
CA ILE A 9 6.00 -27.05 26.10
C ILE A 9 5.58 -26.04 27.18
N GLU A 10 6.25 -26.04 28.33
CA GLU A 10 5.98 -25.11 29.44
C GLU A 10 6.21 -23.65 29.01
N LEU A 11 7.28 -23.39 28.26
CA LEU A 11 7.63 -22.05 27.76
C LEU A 11 6.65 -21.56 26.69
N GLN A 12 6.18 -22.43 25.81
CA GLN A 12 5.13 -22.08 24.84
C GLN A 12 3.84 -21.65 25.51
N GLU A 13 3.47 -22.30 26.63
CA GLU A 13 2.29 -21.94 27.40
C GLU A 13 2.48 -20.57 28.11
N LEU A 14 3.64 -20.31 28.71
CA LEU A 14 3.98 -18.99 29.26
C LEU A 14 3.95 -17.89 28.20
N PHE A 15 4.40 -18.18 26.98
CA PHE A 15 4.35 -17.24 25.86
C PHE A 15 2.91 -16.90 25.46
N LYS A 16 2.02 -17.90 25.37
CA LYS A 16 0.57 -17.69 25.11
C LYS A 16 -0.08 -16.83 26.20
N GLN A 17 0.36 -17.00 27.45
CA GLN A 17 -0.07 -16.19 28.58
C GLN A 17 0.58 -14.79 28.62
N LYS A 18 1.36 -14.42 27.61
CA LYS A 18 2.09 -13.14 27.48
C LYS A 18 3.11 -12.88 28.60
N GLN A 19 3.61 -13.92 29.26
CA GLN A 19 4.65 -13.82 30.30
C GLN A 19 6.05 -13.79 29.70
N TYR A 20 6.30 -12.84 28.78
CA TYR A 20 7.50 -12.81 27.93
C TYR A 20 8.80 -12.69 28.74
N SER A 21 8.85 -11.84 29.77
CA SER A 21 10.01 -11.68 30.64
C SER A 21 10.40 -13.00 31.31
N LYS A 22 9.38 -13.80 31.72
CA LYS A 22 9.62 -15.10 32.35
C LYS A 22 10.15 -16.11 31.33
N VAL A 23 9.58 -16.11 30.11
CA VAL A 23 10.10 -16.98 29.01
C VAL A 23 11.58 -16.66 28.75
N ILE A 24 11.93 -15.37 28.64
CA ILE A 24 13.32 -14.95 28.41
C ILE A 24 14.22 -15.45 29.54
N PHE A 25 13.82 -15.22 30.81
CA PHE A 25 14.59 -15.64 31.97
C PHE A 25 14.82 -17.16 32.02
N GLU A 26 13.76 -17.95 31.86
CA GLU A 26 13.84 -19.42 31.91
C GLU A 26 14.73 -19.97 30.78
N ILE A 27 14.64 -19.48 29.56
CA ILE A 27 15.50 -19.92 28.46
C ILE A 27 16.95 -19.56 28.77
N THR A 28 17.22 -18.30 29.15
CA THR A 28 18.60 -17.82 29.30
C THR A 28 19.30 -18.36 30.57
N SER A 29 18.53 -18.78 31.60
CA SER A 29 19.08 -19.34 32.82
C SER A 29 19.27 -20.87 32.79
N GLN A 30 18.48 -21.56 31.95
CA GLN A 30 18.49 -23.03 31.91
C GLN A 30 19.21 -23.61 30.70
N THR A 31 19.55 -22.80 29.69
CA THR A 31 20.20 -23.26 28.47
C THR A 31 21.33 -22.34 28.02
N GLU A 32 22.45 -22.91 27.64
CA GLU A 32 23.52 -22.19 26.96
C GLU A 32 23.12 -21.94 25.47
N ASP A 33 23.67 -20.89 24.84
CA ASP A 33 23.35 -20.52 23.47
C ASP A 33 23.53 -21.69 22.50
N GLU A 34 24.54 -22.51 22.70
CA GLU A 34 24.87 -23.66 21.85
C GLU A 34 23.91 -24.85 22.02
N GLU A 35 23.17 -24.92 23.10
CA GLU A 35 22.25 -26.02 23.42
C GLU A 35 20.83 -25.75 22.95
N ARG A 36 20.48 -24.49 22.63
CA ARG A 36 19.13 -24.11 22.22
C ARG A 36 18.76 -24.71 20.88
N SER A 37 17.61 -25.39 20.80
CA SER A 37 17.00 -25.80 19.53
C SER A 37 16.54 -24.61 18.70
N SER A 38 16.27 -24.83 17.39
CA SER A 38 15.65 -23.81 16.53
C SER A 38 14.31 -23.31 17.10
N SER A 39 13.53 -24.18 17.75
CA SER A 39 12.28 -23.83 18.44
C SER A 39 12.50 -22.85 19.59
N LEU A 40 13.49 -23.16 20.48
CA LEU A 40 13.83 -22.28 21.61
C LEU A 40 14.38 -20.92 21.15
N CYS A 41 15.26 -20.92 20.14
CA CYS A 41 15.78 -19.69 19.56
C CYS A 41 14.64 -18.82 18.99
N ASN A 42 13.69 -19.43 18.31
CA ASN A 42 12.52 -18.73 17.77
C ASN A 42 11.67 -18.12 18.90
N LEU A 43 11.37 -18.92 19.92
CA LEU A 43 10.57 -18.48 21.06
C LEU A 43 11.24 -17.35 21.85
N LEU A 44 12.56 -17.43 22.06
CA LEU A 44 13.35 -16.40 22.72
C LEU A 44 13.31 -15.08 21.95
N GLY A 45 13.60 -15.11 20.65
CA GLY A 45 13.56 -13.92 19.81
C GLY A 45 12.19 -13.25 19.77
N LEU A 46 11.10 -14.04 19.62
CA LEU A 46 9.73 -13.54 19.67
C LEU A 46 9.39 -12.93 21.04
N SER A 47 9.85 -13.56 22.14
CA SER A 47 9.62 -13.04 23.49
C SER A 47 10.32 -11.70 23.73
N ARG A 48 11.57 -11.52 23.25
CA ARG A 48 12.29 -10.25 23.32
C ARG A 48 11.55 -9.12 22.61
N ILE A 49 11.09 -9.37 21.37
CA ILE A 49 10.35 -8.39 20.59
C ILE A 49 9.02 -8.02 21.25
N SER A 50 8.34 -9.01 21.84
CA SER A 50 7.03 -8.81 22.44
C SER A 50 7.11 -8.13 23.81
N ASN A 51 8.19 -8.35 24.55
CA ASN A 51 8.39 -7.77 25.89
C ASN A 51 8.63 -6.25 25.84
N ASP A 52 9.41 -5.77 24.86
CA ASP A 52 9.91 -4.40 24.79
C ASP A 52 9.33 -3.57 23.62
N ASN A 53 8.14 -3.91 23.15
CA ASN A 53 7.42 -3.19 22.10
C ASN A 53 8.26 -2.90 20.84
N LYS A 54 9.07 -3.87 20.38
CA LYS A 54 9.88 -3.78 19.16
C LYS A 54 10.86 -2.60 19.14
N ASN A 55 11.45 -2.27 20.27
CA ASN A 55 12.53 -1.29 20.30
C ASN A 55 13.80 -1.82 19.60
N LYS A 56 14.77 -0.95 19.37
CA LYS A 56 16.03 -1.28 18.69
C LYS A 56 16.79 -2.43 19.33
N ASP A 57 16.94 -2.39 20.63
CA ASP A 57 17.77 -3.34 21.37
C ASP A 57 17.11 -4.72 21.38
N SER A 58 15.79 -4.78 21.59
CA SER A 58 15.03 -6.03 21.52
C SER A 58 15.07 -6.67 20.15
N LEU A 59 14.97 -5.87 19.08
CA LEU A 59 15.11 -6.35 17.69
C LEU A 59 16.53 -6.85 17.42
N SER A 60 17.56 -6.14 17.87
CA SER A 60 18.96 -6.53 17.66
C SER A 60 19.31 -7.84 18.37
N MET A 61 18.82 -8.04 19.60
CA MET A 61 18.98 -9.31 20.32
C MET A 61 18.19 -10.44 19.63
N ALA A 62 16.96 -10.19 19.26
CA ALA A 62 16.12 -11.18 18.57
C ALA A 62 16.71 -11.63 17.24
N LEU A 63 17.37 -10.73 16.49
CA LEU A 63 18.06 -11.07 15.26
C LEU A 63 19.15 -12.12 15.47
N ARG A 64 19.91 -12.04 16.58
CA ARG A 64 20.91 -13.05 16.92
C ARG A 64 20.25 -14.40 17.19
N ASP A 65 19.20 -14.42 18.02
CA ASP A 65 18.47 -15.62 18.36
C ASP A 65 17.89 -16.30 17.12
N PHE A 66 17.22 -15.55 16.23
CA PHE A 66 16.64 -16.08 15.00
C PHE A 66 17.70 -16.59 14.03
N LYS A 67 18.80 -15.86 13.84
CA LYS A 67 19.90 -16.28 12.97
C LYS A 67 20.53 -17.57 13.48
N GLN A 68 20.74 -17.67 14.78
CA GLN A 68 21.26 -18.88 15.42
C GLN A 68 20.31 -20.05 15.21
N GLY A 69 19.01 -19.89 15.45
CA GLY A 69 18.02 -20.93 15.25
C GLY A 69 17.95 -21.41 13.81
N TYR A 70 18.04 -20.50 12.82
CA TYR A 70 18.11 -20.89 11.41
C TYR A 70 19.35 -21.71 11.06
N LEU A 71 20.53 -21.32 11.58
CA LEU A 71 21.79 -21.98 11.23
C LEU A 71 21.95 -23.37 11.85
N LYS A 72 21.27 -23.67 12.96
CA LYS A 72 21.38 -24.96 13.66
C LYS A 72 20.77 -26.13 12.91
N GLU A 73 19.55 -25.96 12.45
CA GLU A 73 18.73 -27.07 11.89
C GLU A 73 18.15 -26.69 10.53
N LYS A 74 19.00 -26.22 9.62
CA LYS A 74 18.57 -25.79 8.28
C LYS A 74 17.56 -26.78 7.67
N ASN A 75 16.50 -26.23 7.07
CA ASN A 75 15.42 -26.97 6.38
C ASN A 75 14.36 -27.63 7.30
N THR A 76 14.41 -27.45 8.61
CA THR A 76 13.28 -27.77 9.49
C THR A 76 12.25 -26.64 9.50
N ASN A 77 10.99 -26.92 9.85
CA ASN A 77 9.97 -25.89 9.96
C ASN A 77 10.35 -24.79 10.95
N HIS A 78 10.91 -25.15 12.10
CA HIS A 78 11.34 -24.18 13.12
C HIS A 78 12.50 -23.29 12.65
N ALA A 79 13.44 -23.84 11.90
CA ALA A 79 14.51 -23.06 11.30
C ALA A 79 13.99 -22.12 10.22
N ILE A 80 13.01 -22.53 9.42
CA ILE A 80 12.34 -21.69 8.42
C ILE A 80 11.54 -20.57 9.10
N ASP A 81 10.88 -20.84 10.23
CA ASP A 81 10.22 -19.81 11.04
C ASP A 81 11.24 -18.81 11.60
N CYS A 82 12.40 -19.29 12.10
CA CYS A 82 13.50 -18.43 12.50
C CYS A 82 13.98 -17.54 11.34
N LEU A 83 14.15 -18.08 10.15
CA LEU A 83 14.55 -17.31 8.97
C LEU A 83 13.51 -16.23 8.64
N ALA A 84 12.22 -16.56 8.65
CA ALA A 84 11.15 -15.59 8.40
C ALA A 84 11.16 -14.44 9.42
N ASN A 85 11.33 -14.76 10.70
CA ASN A 85 11.40 -13.78 11.77
C ASN A 85 12.70 -12.97 11.74
N PHE A 86 13.84 -13.57 11.37
CA PHE A 86 15.08 -12.86 11.11
C PHE A 86 14.91 -11.81 10.01
N ILE A 87 14.34 -12.18 8.87
CA ILE A 87 14.08 -11.28 7.74
C ILE A 87 13.14 -10.15 8.15
N THR A 88 12.01 -10.48 8.78
CA THR A 88 11.02 -9.49 9.21
C THR A 88 11.60 -8.50 10.21
N SER A 89 12.34 -8.98 11.20
CA SER A 89 12.98 -8.14 12.23
C SER A 89 14.09 -7.26 11.64
N SER A 90 14.84 -7.76 10.65
CA SER A 90 15.84 -6.99 9.92
C SER A 90 15.21 -5.81 9.18
N VAL A 91 14.10 -6.04 8.47
CA VAL A 91 13.35 -4.98 7.77
C VAL A 91 12.77 -3.95 8.76
N LEU A 92 12.23 -4.40 9.89
CA LEU A 92 11.71 -3.49 10.93
C LEU A 92 12.82 -2.64 11.57
N LEU A 93 13.98 -3.24 11.85
CA LEU A 93 15.12 -2.51 12.39
C LEU A 93 15.62 -1.41 11.44
N MET A 94 15.64 -1.69 10.14
CA MET A 94 15.95 -0.68 9.11
C MET A 94 14.96 0.48 9.08
N ASP A 95 13.69 0.22 9.34
CA ASP A 95 12.68 1.28 9.39
C ASP A 95 12.85 2.18 10.62
N LEU A 96 13.38 1.65 11.72
CA LEU A 96 13.69 2.41 12.95
C LEU A 96 15.00 3.18 12.84
N GLU A 97 16.01 2.62 12.19
CA GLU A 97 17.34 3.23 12.05
C GLU A 97 17.62 3.72 10.62
N LYS A 98 17.55 5.02 10.43
CA LYS A 98 17.80 5.64 9.12
C LYS A 98 19.21 5.39 8.55
N ASP A 99 20.19 5.13 9.42
CA ASP A 99 21.60 4.94 9.06
C ASP A 99 22.06 3.48 9.14
N TYR A 100 21.14 2.57 9.45
CA TYR A 100 21.44 1.15 9.50
C TYR A 100 21.75 0.61 8.10
N LYS A 101 23.01 0.23 7.88
CA LYS A 101 23.44 -0.40 6.63
C LYS A 101 23.16 -1.89 6.73
N PHE A 102 22.08 -2.33 6.13
CA PHE A 102 21.75 -3.73 6.07
C PHE A 102 22.10 -4.30 4.68
N ASP A 103 22.77 -5.44 4.68
CA ASP A 103 23.09 -6.14 3.44
C ASP A 103 22.00 -7.18 3.11
N PHE A 104 21.11 -6.84 2.18
CA PHE A 104 20.10 -7.78 1.72
C PHE A 104 20.65 -9.02 1.04
N SER A 105 21.92 -9.02 0.62
CA SER A 105 22.53 -10.19 -0.02
C SER A 105 22.57 -11.37 0.94
N GLU A 106 22.83 -11.16 2.22
CA GLU A 106 22.81 -12.23 3.22
C GLU A 106 21.40 -12.87 3.33
N ILE A 107 20.34 -12.05 3.40
CA ILE A 107 18.97 -12.54 3.44
C ILE A 107 18.63 -13.34 2.17
N ILE A 108 18.96 -12.78 1.01
CA ILE A 108 18.68 -13.41 -0.28
C ILE A 108 19.41 -14.76 -0.37
N ASN A 109 20.68 -14.82 0.01
CA ASN A 109 21.47 -16.06 0.00
C ASN A 109 20.88 -17.11 0.95
N PHE A 110 20.45 -16.72 2.15
CA PHE A 110 19.79 -17.63 3.09
C PHE A 110 18.48 -18.16 2.50
N TYR A 111 17.67 -17.28 1.94
CA TYR A 111 16.42 -17.66 1.31
C TYR A 111 16.65 -18.59 0.11
N GLU A 112 17.52 -18.25 -0.82
CA GLU A 112 17.80 -19.05 -2.03
C GLU A 112 18.34 -20.44 -1.69
N SER A 113 19.15 -20.57 -0.64
CA SER A 113 19.64 -21.87 -0.16
C SER A 113 18.55 -22.79 0.40
N THR A 114 17.43 -22.21 0.86
CA THR A 114 16.30 -22.94 1.48
C THR A 114 15.01 -22.88 0.68
N GLU A 115 14.95 -22.17 -0.44
CA GLU A 115 13.72 -21.88 -1.19
C GLU A 115 12.89 -23.14 -1.48
N LYS A 116 13.50 -24.23 -1.91
CA LYS A 116 12.81 -25.49 -2.21
C LYS A 116 12.06 -26.11 -1.03
N PHE A 117 12.48 -25.79 0.20
CA PHE A 117 11.84 -26.29 1.43
C PHE A 117 10.75 -25.35 1.96
N CYS A 118 10.80 -24.07 1.56
CA CYS A 118 9.93 -23.04 2.10
C CYS A 118 9.04 -22.35 1.07
N ILE A 119 8.99 -22.85 -0.17
CA ILE A 119 8.20 -22.25 -1.26
C ILE A 119 6.73 -22.02 -0.89
N ASN A 120 6.14 -22.91 -0.10
CA ASN A 120 4.76 -22.84 0.37
C ASN A 120 4.65 -22.38 1.84
N HIS A 121 5.73 -21.84 2.42
CA HIS A 121 5.74 -21.38 3.81
C HIS A 121 5.28 -19.92 3.88
N ARG A 122 4.09 -19.67 4.48
CA ARG A 122 3.45 -18.36 4.49
C ARG A 122 4.34 -17.27 5.12
N PRO A 123 4.88 -17.43 6.35
CA PRO A 123 5.71 -16.38 6.97
C PRO A 123 6.91 -15.98 6.11
N ILE A 124 7.61 -16.94 5.47
CA ILE A 124 8.77 -16.63 4.65
C ILE A 124 8.37 -15.86 3.38
N ASN A 125 7.26 -16.23 2.73
CA ASN A 125 6.78 -15.52 1.56
C ASN A 125 6.40 -14.07 1.90
N LEU A 126 5.75 -13.82 3.04
CA LEU A 126 5.45 -12.47 3.51
C LEU A 126 6.73 -11.67 3.81
N ALA A 127 7.69 -12.29 4.51
CA ALA A 127 8.96 -11.66 4.83
C ALA A 127 9.75 -11.28 3.56
N MET A 128 9.83 -12.20 2.57
CA MET A 128 10.49 -11.93 1.30
C MET A 128 9.76 -10.89 0.44
N ALA A 129 8.43 -10.84 0.48
CA ALA A 129 7.67 -9.77 -0.15
C ALA A 129 8.04 -8.39 0.43
N MET A 130 8.25 -8.28 1.76
CA MET A 130 8.74 -7.05 2.39
C MET A 130 10.15 -6.68 1.91
N VAL A 131 11.06 -7.65 1.78
CA VAL A 131 12.42 -7.44 1.23
C VAL A 131 12.34 -6.89 -0.20
N TYR A 132 11.61 -7.56 -1.09
CA TYR A 132 11.53 -7.13 -2.48
C TYR A 132 10.81 -5.79 -2.66
N ARG A 133 9.91 -5.44 -1.76
CA ARG A 133 9.39 -4.07 -1.69
C ARG A 133 10.49 -3.06 -1.39
N ARG A 134 11.37 -3.33 -0.41
CA ARG A 134 12.51 -2.45 -0.08
C ARG A 134 13.53 -2.34 -1.21
N LEU A 135 13.65 -3.40 -2.00
CA LEU A 135 14.50 -3.44 -3.20
C LEU A 135 13.82 -2.84 -4.45
N ASN A 136 12.59 -2.38 -4.35
CA ASN A 136 11.78 -1.90 -5.48
C ASN A 136 11.65 -2.96 -6.60
N ASP A 137 11.46 -4.22 -6.22
CA ASP A 137 11.27 -5.34 -7.16
C ASP A 137 9.83 -5.88 -7.07
N ALA A 138 8.90 -5.15 -7.68
CA ALA A 138 7.49 -5.53 -7.69
C ALA A 138 7.26 -6.92 -8.29
N LYS A 139 8.04 -7.33 -9.28
CA LYS A 139 7.90 -8.64 -9.94
C LYS A 139 8.18 -9.79 -8.97
N LYS A 140 9.28 -9.72 -8.23
CA LYS A 140 9.61 -10.73 -7.20
C LYS A 140 8.65 -10.65 -6.02
N LEU A 141 8.24 -9.47 -5.61
CA LEU A 141 7.21 -9.28 -4.57
C LEU A 141 5.90 -9.99 -4.95
N ILE A 142 5.40 -9.77 -6.16
CA ILE A 142 4.19 -10.40 -6.68
C ILE A 142 4.33 -11.93 -6.71
N LEU A 143 5.51 -12.47 -7.07
CA LEU A 143 5.78 -13.90 -7.05
C LEU A 143 5.53 -14.52 -5.67
N HIS A 144 5.96 -13.86 -4.60
CA HIS A 144 5.76 -14.36 -3.23
C HIS A 144 4.28 -14.37 -2.82
N PHE A 145 3.50 -13.35 -3.14
CA PHE A 145 2.05 -13.39 -2.94
C PHE A 145 1.37 -14.45 -3.81
N LYS A 146 1.81 -14.63 -5.06
CA LYS A 146 1.31 -15.68 -5.94
C LYS A 146 1.47 -17.07 -5.32
N ARG A 147 2.62 -17.36 -4.72
CA ARG A 147 2.89 -18.63 -3.99
C ARG A 147 1.90 -18.87 -2.84
N LEU A 148 1.52 -17.82 -2.11
CA LEU A 148 0.50 -17.91 -1.06
C LEU A 148 -0.86 -18.31 -1.64
N ILE A 149 -1.24 -17.69 -2.76
CA ILE A 149 -2.50 -18.00 -3.43
C ILE A 149 -2.52 -19.46 -3.93
N GLU A 150 -1.47 -19.89 -4.63
CA GLU A 150 -1.33 -21.23 -5.19
C GLU A 150 -1.29 -22.32 -4.11
N SER A 151 -0.65 -22.05 -2.97
CA SER A 151 -0.58 -22.99 -1.83
C SER A 151 -1.82 -22.95 -0.94
N LYS A 152 -2.80 -22.08 -1.21
CA LYS A 152 -4.01 -21.85 -0.39
C LYS A 152 -3.69 -21.49 1.07
N LYS A 153 -2.53 -20.86 1.33
CA LYS A 153 -2.08 -20.41 2.66
C LYS A 153 -2.13 -18.89 2.77
N PHE A 154 -3.27 -18.31 2.54
CA PHE A 154 -3.51 -16.86 2.53
C PHE A 154 -4.65 -16.46 3.48
N ASP A 155 -4.66 -15.20 3.85
CA ASP A 155 -5.81 -14.52 4.46
C ASP A 155 -6.33 -13.41 3.52
N SER A 156 -7.36 -12.68 3.95
CA SER A 156 -7.94 -11.58 3.17
C SER A 156 -6.96 -10.45 2.87
N LYS A 157 -6.00 -10.19 3.78
CA LYS A 157 -4.96 -9.18 3.58
C LYS A 157 -3.98 -9.60 2.49
N ASP A 158 -3.62 -10.88 2.44
CA ASP A 158 -2.73 -11.42 1.41
C ASP A 158 -3.39 -11.32 0.04
N LEU A 159 -4.69 -11.61 -0.05
CA LEU A 159 -5.47 -11.45 -1.28
C LEU A 159 -5.50 -9.99 -1.73
N CYS A 160 -5.82 -9.06 -0.83
CA CYS A 160 -5.83 -7.62 -1.15
C CYS A 160 -4.45 -7.13 -1.59
N ASN A 161 -3.39 -7.52 -0.89
CA ASN A 161 -2.02 -7.17 -1.26
C ASN A 161 -1.66 -7.71 -2.65
N TYR A 162 -1.99 -8.97 -2.95
CA TYR A 162 -1.76 -9.53 -4.28
C TYR A 162 -2.46 -8.74 -5.37
N GLY A 163 -3.78 -8.49 -5.22
CA GLY A 163 -4.55 -7.70 -6.17
C GLY A 163 -4.04 -6.26 -6.33
N TYR A 164 -3.66 -5.62 -5.21
CA TYR A 164 -3.07 -4.28 -5.24
C TYR A 164 -1.75 -4.24 -6.03
N TRP A 165 -0.81 -5.16 -5.73
CA TRP A 165 0.47 -5.18 -6.42
C TRP A 165 0.36 -5.56 -7.89
N ARG A 166 -0.71 -6.25 -8.31
CA ARG A 166 -0.98 -6.49 -9.73
C ARG A 166 -1.28 -5.21 -10.53
N CYS A 167 -1.65 -4.13 -9.87
CA CYS A 167 -1.74 -2.82 -10.55
C CYS A 167 -0.39 -2.33 -11.10
N PHE A 168 0.72 -2.88 -10.62
CA PHE A 168 2.08 -2.58 -11.10
C PHE A 168 2.55 -3.54 -12.20
N ASP A 169 1.73 -4.52 -12.57
CA ASP A 169 2.07 -5.58 -13.52
C ASP A 169 1.41 -5.29 -14.89
N LYS A 170 2.23 -4.96 -15.89
CA LYS A 170 1.75 -4.67 -17.26
C LYS A 170 1.10 -5.87 -17.95
N ASP A 171 1.42 -7.09 -17.50
CA ASP A 171 0.91 -8.31 -18.13
C ASP A 171 -0.50 -8.66 -17.66
N TRP A 172 -0.97 -8.04 -16.55
CA TRP A 172 -2.35 -8.20 -16.08
C TRP A 172 -3.31 -7.28 -16.82
N LYS A 173 -4.30 -7.89 -17.47
CA LYS A 173 -5.39 -7.20 -18.19
C LYS A 173 -6.60 -7.00 -17.27
N GLN A 174 -7.57 -6.18 -17.70
CA GLN A 174 -8.77 -5.93 -16.91
C GLN A 174 -9.57 -7.22 -16.62
N SER A 175 -9.58 -8.18 -17.56
CA SER A 175 -10.17 -9.51 -17.35
C SER A 175 -9.51 -10.29 -16.19
N ASP A 176 -8.21 -10.13 -15.98
CA ASP A 176 -7.49 -10.82 -14.89
C ASP A 176 -7.86 -10.22 -13.54
N PHE A 177 -7.98 -8.89 -13.45
CA PHE A 177 -8.50 -8.21 -12.25
C PHE A 177 -9.92 -8.66 -11.91
N PHE A 178 -10.79 -8.75 -12.92
CA PHE A 178 -12.16 -9.21 -12.72
C PHE A 178 -12.23 -10.66 -12.24
N ASN A 179 -11.46 -11.56 -12.85
CA ASN A 179 -11.43 -12.97 -12.45
C ASN A 179 -10.82 -13.13 -11.04
N PHE A 180 -9.77 -12.38 -10.74
CA PHE A 180 -9.19 -12.37 -9.41
C PHE A 180 -10.14 -11.77 -8.36
N GLY A 181 -10.85 -10.69 -8.69
CA GLY A 181 -11.85 -10.10 -7.81
C GLY A 181 -12.96 -11.10 -7.43
N LYS A 182 -13.44 -11.90 -8.40
CA LYS A 182 -14.37 -12.99 -8.12
C LYS A 182 -13.77 -14.07 -7.21
N PHE A 183 -12.52 -14.45 -7.46
CA PHE A 183 -11.81 -15.38 -6.60
C PHE A 183 -11.66 -14.83 -5.18
N LEU A 184 -11.30 -13.56 -5.02
CA LEU A 184 -11.22 -12.90 -3.73
C LEU A 184 -12.59 -12.93 -3.04
N ASP A 185 -13.66 -12.51 -3.69
CA ASP A 185 -15.01 -12.48 -3.14
C ASP A 185 -15.44 -13.87 -2.60
N GLN A 186 -15.15 -14.94 -3.34
CA GLN A 186 -15.44 -16.31 -2.93
C GLN A 186 -14.64 -16.80 -1.73
N ASN A 187 -13.45 -16.21 -1.49
CA ASN A 187 -12.54 -16.63 -0.42
C ASN A 187 -12.55 -15.70 0.82
N LEU A 188 -13.32 -14.61 0.79
CA LEU A 188 -13.54 -13.78 1.96
C LEU A 188 -14.46 -14.46 2.96
N LYS A 189 -14.17 -14.24 4.24
CA LYS A 189 -15.06 -14.70 5.31
C LYS A 189 -16.39 -13.95 5.24
N VAL A 190 -17.47 -14.71 5.34
CA VAL A 190 -18.83 -14.17 5.46
C VAL A 190 -19.20 -14.17 6.95
N ILE A 191 -19.63 -13.02 7.46
CA ILE A 191 -20.18 -12.92 8.82
C ILE A 191 -21.59 -13.53 8.79
N PRO A 192 -21.90 -14.49 9.68
CA PRO A 192 -23.24 -15.07 9.79
C PRO A 192 -24.31 -14.00 9.99
N GLN A 193 -25.45 -14.12 9.30
CA GLN A 193 -26.49 -13.10 9.29
C GLN A 193 -27.16 -12.90 10.67
N ASP A 194 -27.20 -13.93 11.50
CA ASP A 194 -27.70 -13.90 12.87
C ASP A 194 -26.83 -13.06 13.82
N GLN A 195 -25.59 -12.74 13.42
CA GLN A 195 -24.70 -11.85 14.16
C GLN A 195 -24.79 -10.39 13.72
N LEU A 196 -25.60 -10.09 12.71
CA LEU A 196 -25.67 -8.79 12.08
C LEU A 196 -27.02 -8.11 12.28
N GLU A 197 -26.99 -6.82 12.61
CA GLU A 197 -28.18 -5.97 12.61
C GLU A 197 -28.78 -5.86 11.19
N GLU A 198 -30.08 -5.62 11.10
CA GLU A 198 -30.74 -5.39 9.82
C GLU A 198 -30.35 -4.05 9.20
N ILE A 199 -30.25 -4.04 7.87
CA ILE A 199 -30.06 -2.80 7.12
C ILE A 199 -31.41 -2.11 7.01
N SER A 200 -31.50 -0.83 7.41
CA SER A 200 -32.71 -0.03 7.25
C SER A 200 -33.20 -0.03 5.79
N LYS A 201 -34.50 -0.31 5.60
CA LYS A 201 -35.13 -0.32 4.28
C LYS A 201 -35.74 1.03 3.91
N GLU A 202 -36.07 1.85 4.90
CA GLU A 202 -36.73 3.13 4.69
C GLU A 202 -35.72 4.28 4.64
N PRO A 203 -35.78 5.14 3.60
CA PRO A 203 -34.96 6.34 3.55
C PRO A 203 -35.44 7.35 4.61
N GLY A 204 -34.47 8.06 5.18
CA GLY A 204 -34.74 9.21 6.04
C GLY A 204 -35.11 10.48 5.24
N PRO A 205 -35.32 11.61 5.92
CA PRO A 205 -35.61 12.89 5.29
C PRO A 205 -34.42 13.45 4.48
N LYS A 206 -33.20 13.01 4.80
CA LYS A 206 -31.97 13.29 4.05
C LYS A 206 -31.32 11.98 3.62
N ILE A 207 -30.57 12.03 2.52
CA ILE A 207 -29.76 10.90 2.07
C ILE A 207 -28.50 10.83 2.97
N ARG A 208 -28.35 9.74 3.72
CA ARG A 208 -27.20 9.51 4.62
C ARG A 208 -26.08 8.81 3.86
N ILE A 209 -24.93 9.47 3.76
CA ILE A 209 -23.75 8.98 3.03
C ILE A 209 -22.60 8.80 4.01
N GLY A 210 -22.09 7.56 4.12
CA GLY A 210 -20.88 7.25 4.88
C GLY A 210 -19.65 7.19 3.98
N PHE A 211 -18.57 7.88 4.33
CA PHE A 211 -17.26 7.76 3.69
C PHE A 211 -16.32 6.94 4.59
N LEU A 212 -15.91 5.77 4.12
CA LEU A 212 -15.00 4.87 4.83
C LEU A 212 -13.57 5.09 4.38
N SER A 213 -12.68 5.42 5.31
CA SER A 213 -11.25 5.58 5.01
C SER A 213 -10.34 5.26 6.22
N ALA A 214 -9.15 4.73 5.94
CA ALA A 214 -8.02 4.65 6.87
C ALA A 214 -7.01 5.78 6.67
N ASP A 215 -7.25 6.67 5.73
CA ASP A 215 -6.25 7.58 5.15
C ASP A 215 -6.61 9.06 5.34
N ILE A 216 -7.53 9.39 6.25
CA ILE A 216 -7.84 10.79 6.58
C ILE A 216 -6.75 11.34 7.52
N LEU A 217 -5.58 11.53 6.94
CA LEU A 217 -4.34 11.97 7.60
C LEU A 217 -3.64 13.02 6.76
N GLY A 218 -2.86 13.89 7.41
CA GLY A 218 -2.09 14.92 6.72
C GLY A 218 -1.11 14.38 5.70
N GLY A 219 -1.13 14.96 4.52
CA GLY A 219 -0.29 14.60 3.40
C GLY A 219 -0.71 13.31 2.66
N HIS A 220 -1.84 12.69 3.02
CA HIS A 220 -2.40 11.60 2.23
C HIS A 220 -3.23 12.14 1.06
N SER A 221 -3.05 11.54 -0.13
CA SER A 221 -3.68 12.00 -1.38
C SER A 221 -5.20 12.10 -1.31
N ILE A 222 -5.87 11.18 -0.60
CA ILE A 222 -7.32 11.12 -0.50
C ILE A 222 -7.92 12.43 0.04
N THR A 223 -7.19 13.12 0.94
CA THR A 223 -7.66 14.34 1.59
C THR A 223 -7.83 15.50 0.61
N TYR A 224 -6.96 15.61 -0.40
CA TYR A 224 -7.07 16.67 -1.42
C TYR A 224 -8.31 16.53 -2.29
N PHE A 225 -8.74 15.28 -2.53
CA PHE A 225 -9.91 14.99 -3.37
C PHE A 225 -11.21 15.06 -2.58
N LEU A 226 -11.23 14.51 -1.37
CA LEU A 226 -12.43 14.45 -0.55
C LEU A 226 -12.83 15.84 -0.01
N LYS A 227 -11.86 16.69 0.33
CA LYS A 227 -12.10 18.02 0.90
C LYS A 227 -13.07 18.86 0.06
N THR A 228 -12.92 18.87 -1.27
CA THR A 228 -13.80 19.60 -2.17
C THR A 228 -15.26 19.24 -1.97
N ILE A 229 -15.56 17.96 -1.85
CA ILE A 229 -16.93 17.47 -1.70
C ILE A 229 -17.47 17.80 -0.33
N LEU A 230 -16.70 17.52 0.73
CA LEU A 230 -17.14 17.77 2.11
C LEU A 230 -17.32 19.27 2.40
N SER A 231 -16.63 20.14 1.68
CA SER A 231 -16.80 21.60 1.82
C SER A 231 -17.97 22.17 1.04
N ASN A 232 -18.58 21.40 0.09
CA ASN A 232 -19.53 21.97 -0.87
C ASN A 232 -20.83 21.17 -1.02
N TYR A 233 -21.11 20.16 -0.19
CA TYR A 233 -22.35 19.38 -0.32
C TYR A 233 -23.58 20.15 0.19
N ASP A 234 -24.74 19.84 -0.37
CA ASP A 234 -26.01 20.43 0.04
C ASP A 234 -26.51 19.80 1.36
N LYS A 235 -26.26 20.49 2.48
CA LYS A 235 -26.65 20.05 3.83
C LYS A 235 -28.16 19.90 4.04
N LYS A 236 -29.00 20.41 3.13
CA LYS A 236 -30.45 20.21 3.18
C LYS A 236 -30.85 18.84 2.66
N LYS A 237 -30.11 18.29 1.69
CA LYS A 237 -30.41 17.02 1.02
C LYS A 237 -29.61 15.86 1.58
N PHE A 238 -28.37 16.11 2.03
CA PHE A 238 -27.43 15.09 2.43
C PHE A 238 -27.04 15.24 3.90
N GLU A 239 -26.78 14.12 4.52
CA GLU A 239 -26.12 14.00 5.83
C GLU A 239 -24.87 13.14 5.63
N ILE A 240 -23.71 13.71 5.92
CA ILE A 240 -22.43 13.07 5.65
C ILE A 240 -21.82 12.54 6.94
N ILE A 241 -21.46 11.27 6.92
CA ILE A 241 -20.83 10.57 8.02
C ILE A 241 -19.43 10.14 7.62
N LEU A 242 -18.42 10.52 8.40
CA LEU A 242 -17.05 10.07 8.20
C LEU A 242 -16.78 8.84 9.07
N ILE A 243 -16.42 7.73 8.44
CA ILE A 243 -16.15 6.46 9.11
C ILE A 243 -14.65 6.24 9.08
N LEU A 244 -14.00 6.51 10.19
CA LEU A 244 -12.56 6.45 10.34
C LEU A 244 -12.11 5.02 10.68
N ASN A 245 -11.15 4.53 9.91
CA ASN A 245 -10.39 3.32 10.22
C ASN A 245 -8.90 3.65 10.41
N ASN A 246 -8.61 4.83 10.96
CA ASN A 246 -7.25 5.36 11.11
C ASN A 246 -6.59 4.79 12.38
N PRO A 247 -5.30 4.39 12.32
CA PRO A 247 -4.54 3.97 13.51
C PRO A 247 -4.23 5.11 14.48
N LYS A 248 -4.37 6.35 14.02
CA LYS A 248 -4.13 7.59 14.78
C LYS A 248 -4.90 8.73 14.14
N GLU A 249 -5.07 9.81 14.89
CA GLU A 249 -5.60 11.08 14.41
C GLU A 249 -4.51 12.15 14.43
N ASP A 250 -4.60 13.10 13.51
CA ASP A 250 -3.79 14.31 13.47
C ASP A 250 -4.67 15.55 13.31
N HIS A 251 -4.06 16.73 13.13
CA HIS A 251 -4.81 17.96 12.96
C HIS A 251 -5.64 17.98 11.66
N PHE A 252 -5.21 17.29 10.60
CA PHE A 252 -6.00 17.14 9.37
C PHE A 252 -7.25 16.31 9.63
N THR A 253 -7.13 15.20 10.35
CA THR A 253 -8.29 14.39 10.75
C THR A 253 -9.32 15.24 11.49
N LYS A 254 -8.87 16.12 12.42
CA LYS A 254 -9.75 17.02 13.16
C LYS A 254 -10.47 18.00 12.22
N ASN A 255 -9.75 18.64 11.30
CA ASN A 255 -10.34 19.56 10.32
C ASN A 255 -11.40 18.86 9.45
N PHE A 256 -11.20 17.58 9.10
CA PHE A 256 -12.20 16.82 8.33
C PHE A 256 -13.45 16.51 9.15
N LYS A 257 -13.31 16.27 10.46
CA LYS A 257 -14.47 16.09 11.36
C LYS A 257 -15.38 17.31 11.39
N ASP A 258 -14.82 18.50 11.26
CA ASP A 258 -15.57 19.78 11.25
C ASP A 258 -16.35 20.01 9.94
N LEU A 259 -16.04 19.26 8.88
CA LEU A 259 -16.70 19.40 7.58
C LEU A 259 -17.93 18.52 7.42
N VAL A 260 -18.15 17.55 8.31
CA VAL A 260 -19.19 16.53 8.22
C VAL A 260 -20.23 16.64 9.34
N ASP A 261 -21.36 15.95 9.19
CA ASP A 261 -22.43 16.00 10.20
C ASP A 261 -22.14 15.06 11.38
N GLU A 262 -21.49 13.91 11.12
CA GLU A 262 -21.15 12.90 12.14
C GLU A 262 -19.82 12.23 11.82
N THR A 263 -19.11 11.76 12.84
CA THR A 263 -17.91 10.95 12.69
C THR A 263 -17.95 9.77 13.66
N ILE A 264 -17.60 8.59 13.16
CA ILE A 264 -17.38 7.40 13.99
C ILE A 264 -15.99 6.82 13.73
N ASP A 265 -15.42 6.17 14.75
CA ASP A 265 -14.17 5.42 14.66
C ASP A 265 -14.47 3.92 14.78
N ILE A 266 -13.88 3.13 13.85
CA ILE A 266 -14.01 1.66 13.81
C ILE A 266 -12.66 0.96 13.86
N TRP A 267 -11.56 1.68 14.08
CA TRP A 267 -10.20 1.15 14.02
C TRP A 267 -9.99 -0.07 14.93
N ASN A 268 -10.43 0.04 16.19
CA ASN A 268 -10.24 -1.01 17.20
C ASN A 268 -11.37 -2.06 17.23
N LEU A 269 -12.34 -1.97 16.33
CA LEU A 269 -13.45 -2.91 16.26
C LEU A 269 -13.10 -4.12 15.40
N ASP A 270 -13.50 -5.31 15.82
CA ASP A 270 -13.55 -6.48 14.95
C ASP A 270 -14.56 -6.29 13.81
N ASN A 271 -14.57 -7.17 12.82
CA ASN A 271 -15.43 -6.99 11.66
C ASN A 271 -16.93 -7.09 11.99
N VAL A 272 -17.35 -7.92 12.94
CA VAL A 272 -18.77 -8.03 13.36
C VAL A 272 -19.22 -6.73 14.02
N SER A 273 -18.45 -6.27 15.00
CA SER A 273 -18.74 -5.01 15.72
C SER A 273 -18.72 -3.80 14.79
N ALA A 274 -17.76 -3.76 13.83
CA ALA A 274 -17.67 -2.69 12.85
C ALA A 274 -18.89 -2.67 11.90
N VAL A 275 -19.31 -3.83 11.38
CA VAL A 275 -20.51 -3.91 10.52
C VAL A 275 -21.74 -3.43 11.27
N ASN A 276 -21.97 -3.91 12.50
CA ASN A 276 -23.15 -3.54 13.30
C ASN A 276 -23.10 -2.05 13.65
N ARG A 277 -21.94 -1.51 14.05
CA ARG A 277 -21.78 -0.08 14.30
C ARG A 277 -22.16 0.77 13.09
N VAL A 278 -21.73 0.34 11.88
CA VAL A 278 -22.03 1.06 10.63
C VAL A 278 -23.49 0.87 10.22
N ARG A 279 -24.07 -0.34 10.36
CA ARG A 279 -25.50 -0.58 10.08
C ARG A 279 -26.41 0.26 10.99
N GLY A 280 -26.02 0.45 12.26
CA GLY A 280 -26.71 1.34 13.19
C GLY A 280 -26.80 2.80 12.74
N LEU A 281 -25.94 3.24 11.85
CA LEU A 281 -26.00 4.58 11.22
C LEU A 281 -27.13 4.70 10.17
N LYS A 282 -27.74 3.58 9.75
CA LYS A 282 -28.82 3.54 8.74
C LYS A 282 -28.46 4.27 7.44
N LEU A 283 -27.26 4.02 6.92
CA LEU A 283 -26.76 4.66 5.70
C LEU A 283 -27.56 4.25 4.47
N ASP A 284 -27.90 5.22 3.63
CA ASP A 284 -28.39 4.99 2.27
C ASP A 284 -27.23 4.54 1.37
N ILE A 285 -26.08 5.20 1.49
CA ILE A 285 -24.91 4.97 0.67
C ILE A 285 -23.66 4.85 1.54
N MET A 286 -22.88 3.79 1.34
CA MET A 286 -21.51 3.66 1.82
C MET A 286 -20.57 3.89 0.65
N ILE A 287 -19.64 4.82 0.78
CA ILE A 287 -18.56 5.05 -0.17
C ILE A 287 -17.25 4.55 0.43
N ASP A 288 -16.71 3.48 -0.15
CA ASP A 288 -15.40 2.98 0.21
C ASP A 288 -14.31 3.74 -0.55
N LEU A 289 -13.37 4.31 0.20
CA LEU A 289 -12.25 5.06 -0.34
C LEU A 289 -10.94 4.26 -0.32
N MET A 290 -10.99 2.96 -0.04
CA MET A 290 -9.79 2.14 0.18
C MET A 290 -9.61 1.01 -0.82
N GLY A 291 -10.66 0.25 -1.14
CA GLY A 291 -10.56 -0.95 -1.97
C GLY A 291 -9.52 -1.93 -1.41
N TYR A 292 -8.47 -2.23 -2.19
CA TYR A 292 -7.40 -3.14 -1.80
C TYR A 292 -6.20 -2.46 -1.12
N THR A 293 -6.25 -1.15 -0.88
CA THR A 293 -5.14 -0.45 -0.21
C THR A 293 -4.96 -0.93 1.24
N SER A 294 -3.85 -0.53 1.85
CA SER A 294 -3.53 -0.94 3.23
C SER A 294 -4.63 -0.56 4.22
N MET A 295 -4.80 -1.36 5.27
CA MET A 295 -5.81 -1.16 6.32
C MET A 295 -7.26 -1.13 5.82
N ASN A 296 -7.56 -1.70 4.65
CA ASN A 296 -8.92 -1.82 4.16
C ASN A 296 -9.82 -2.71 5.07
N ARG A 297 -11.12 -2.59 4.86
CA ARG A 297 -12.15 -3.37 5.55
C ARG A 297 -12.98 -4.20 4.56
N ILE A 298 -12.30 -4.88 3.63
CA ILE A 298 -12.95 -5.61 2.53
C ILE A 298 -13.94 -6.69 3.03
N GLU A 299 -13.62 -7.38 4.13
CA GLU A 299 -14.52 -8.38 4.74
C GLU A 299 -15.79 -7.74 5.33
N MET A 300 -15.68 -6.51 5.86
CA MET A 300 -16.83 -5.74 6.31
C MET A 300 -17.75 -5.38 5.14
N LEU A 301 -17.16 -4.92 4.02
CA LEU A 301 -17.91 -4.57 2.80
C LEU A 301 -18.57 -5.81 2.16
N LYS A 302 -17.92 -6.99 2.25
CA LYS A 302 -18.51 -8.27 1.85
C LYS A 302 -19.83 -8.58 2.57
N SER A 303 -19.99 -8.11 3.82
CA SER A 303 -21.18 -8.35 4.63
C SER A 303 -22.29 -7.32 4.40
N ARG A 304 -22.12 -6.37 3.52
CA ARG A 304 -22.99 -5.23 3.21
C ARG A 304 -23.32 -4.38 4.45
N THR A 305 -22.97 -3.13 4.41
CA THR A 305 -23.10 -2.20 5.54
C THR A 305 -24.13 -1.09 5.31
N ALA A 306 -24.57 -0.90 4.07
CA ALA A 306 -25.53 0.12 3.67
C ALA A 306 -26.44 -0.39 2.54
N ARG A 307 -27.49 0.36 2.23
CA ARG A 307 -28.43 0.04 1.14
C ARG A 307 -27.73 -0.02 -0.21
N LYS A 308 -26.76 0.88 -0.45
CA LYS A 308 -25.85 0.88 -1.59
C LYS A 308 -24.42 1.03 -1.13
N GLN A 309 -23.52 0.30 -1.78
CA GLN A 309 -22.08 0.39 -1.56
C GLN A 309 -21.39 0.78 -2.85
N ILE A 310 -20.49 1.75 -2.77
CA ILE A 310 -19.81 2.37 -3.92
C ILE A 310 -18.32 2.38 -3.64
N ILE A 311 -17.50 1.92 -4.59
CA ILE A 311 -16.07 2.15 -4.56
C ILE A 311 -15.73 3.43 -5.31
N TRP A 312 -14.91 4.30 -4.71
CA TRP A 312 -14.50 5.54 -5.33
C TRP A 312 -13.10 5.99 -4.90
N MET A 313 -12.32 6.40 -5.87
CA MET A 313 -11.15 7.25 -5.80
C MET A 313 -9.86 6.62 -5.19
N GLY A 314 -9.90 5.91 -4.06
CA GLY A 314 -8.68 5.42 -3.39
C GLY A 314 -8.08 4.16 -4.04
N TYR A 315 -8.91 3.36 -4.73
CA TYR A 315 -8.49 2.19 -5.49
C TYR A 315 -9.06 2.26 -6.90
N CYS A 316 -8.18 2.30 -7.88
CA CYS A 316 -8.55 2.55 -9.27
C CYS A 316 -8.75 1.24 -10.06
N ASN A 317 -9.59 0.33 -9.55
CA ASN A 317 -9.97 -0.92 -10.23
C ASN A 317 -11.23 -1.53 -9.60
N THR A 318 -11.75 -2.63 -10.19
CA THR A 318 -12.84 -3.40 -9.60
C THR A 318 -12.43 -4.02 -8.26
N THR A 319 -13.33 -4.02 -7.27
CA THR A 319 -13.15 -4.78 -6.03
C THR A 319 -13.49 -6.25 -6.18
N GLY A 320 -14.25 -6.60 -7.22
CA GLY A 320 -14.78 -7.93 -7.45
C GLY A 320 -15.87 -8.39 -6.49
N LEU A 321 -16.23 -7.56 -5.49
CA LEU A 321 -17.25 -7.90 -4.49
C LEU A 321 -18.65 -7.89 -5.09
N THR A 322 -19.41 -8.96 -4.87
CA THR A 322 -20.82 -9.04 -5.26
C THR A 322 -21.70 -8.05 -4.49
N ASN A 323 -21.27 -7.60 -3.33
CA ASN A 323 -21.96 -6.62 -2.48
C ASN A 323 -21.51 -5.17 -2.70
N MET A 324 -20.60 -4.90 -3.64
CA MET A 324 -20.28 -3.55 -4.12
C MET A 324 -21.16 -3.24 -5.33
N ASP A 325 -22.05 -2.26 -5.20
CA ASP A 325 -23.06 -1.99 -6.25
C ASP A 325 -22.50 -1.18 -7.41
N TYR A 326 -21.64 -0.18 -7.11
CA TYR A 326 -21.17 0.77 -8.12
C TYR A 326 -19.68 1.11 -7.96
N ILE A 327 -19.07 1.48 -9.10
CA ILE A 327 -17.78 2.14 -9.19
C ILE A 327 -17.94 3.50 -9.87
N ILE A 328 -17.39 4.56 -9.27
CA ILE A 328 -17.38 5.89 -9.90
C ILE A 328 -16.17 6.01 -10.82
N SER A 329 -16.44 6.42 -12.06
CA SER A 329 -15.45 6.53 -13.13
C SER A 329 -15.77 7.71 -14.06
N ASP A 330 -15.04 7.81 -15.15
CA ASP A 330 -15.36 8.66 -16.30
C ASP A 330 -15.10 7.90 -17.62
N PRO A 331 -15.56 8.42 -18.79
CA PRO A 331 -15.46 7.72 -20.07
C PRO A 331 -14.03 7.44 -20.56
N ASN A 332 -13.02 8.15 -20.03
CA ASN A 332 -11.63 7.95 -20.41
C ASN A 332 -10.99 6.80 -19.62
N LEU A 333 -11.50 6.51 -18.42
CA LEU A 333 -10.95 5.48 -17.51
C LEU A 333 -11.53 4.09 -17.78
N ILE A 334 -12.86 3.98 -17.78
CA ILE A 334 -13.57 2.74 -18.09
C ILE A 334 -14.35 2.99 -19.38
N ARG A 335 -13.98 2.28 -20.42
CA ARG A 335 -14.70 2.37 -21.71
C ARG A 335 -15.94 1.48 -21.63
N SER A 336 -17.03 1.87 -22.31
CA SER A 336 -18.32 1.17 -22.25
C SER A 336 -18.23 -0.32 -22.60
N ASN A 337 -17.36 -0.71 -23.54
CA ASN A 337 -17.14 -2.10 -23.92
C ASN A 337 -16.36 -2.92 -22.87
N GLU A 338 -15.80 -2.28 -21.84
CA GLU A 338 -15.01 -2.90 -20.76
C GLU A 338 -15.80 -3.08 -19.47
N GLU A 339 -17.01 -2.51 -19.33
CA GLU A 339 -17.87 -2.64 -18.14
C GLU A 339 -18.09 -4.09 -17.70
N LYS A 340 -18.14 -5.01 -18.66
CA LYS A 340 -18.25 -6.46 -18.40
C LYS A 340 -17.11 -7.06 -17.57
N PHE A 341 -16.00 -6.34 -17.41
CA PHE A 341 -14.85 -6.72 -16.59
C PHE A 341 -14.81 -6.00 -15.23
N TYR A 342 -15.93 -5.42 -14.81
CA TYR A 342 -16.13 -4.87 -13.47
C TYR A 342 -17.28 -5.62 -12.79
N ALA A 343 -17.16 -5.91 -11.52
CA ALA A 343 -18.23 -6.53 -10.73
C ALA A 343 -19.31 -5.48 -10.41
N GLU A 344 -18.88 -4.24 -10.26
CA GLU A 344 -19.70 -3.08 -9.98
C GLU A 344 -20.32 -2.50 -11.26
N LYS A 345 -21.51 -1.90 -11.16
CA LYS A 345 -22.03 -1.06 -12.23
C LYS A 345 -21.25 0.26 -12.29
N VAL A 346 -20.87 0.68 -13.49
CA VAL A 346 -20.10 1.90 -13.67
C VAL A 346 -21.02 3.14 -13.62
N ILE A 347 -20.68 4.10 -12.75
CA ILE A 347 -21.25 5.45 -12.78
C ILE A 347 -20.26 6.37 -13.45
N TYR A 348 -20.60 6.86 -14.63
CA TYR A 348 -19.77 7.81 -15.36
C TYR A 348 -20.07 9.24 -14.91
N LEU A 349 -19.06 9.91 -14.32
CA LEU A 349 -19.11 11.35 -14.19
C LEU A 349 -18.91 12.00 -15.57
N PRO A 350 -19.52 13.17 -15.82
CA PRO A 350 -19.52 13.75 -17.17
C PRO A 350 -18.16 14.30 -17.62
N LYS A 351 -17.25 14.47 -16.69
CA LYS A 351 -15.88 14.93 -16.94
C LYS A 351 -14.89 13.98 -16.27
N ILE A 352 -14.18 14.44 -15.25
CA ILE A 352 -13.19 13.68 -14.51
C ILE A 352 -13.82 12.94 -13.32
N TRP A 353 -13.33 11.75 -12.98
CA TRP A 353 -13.88 10.87 -11.92
C TRP A 353 -13.63 11.38 -10.49
N ASN A 354 -12.80 12.40 -10.32
CA ASN A 354 -12.44 12.95 -9.02
C ASN A 354 -12.59 14.47 -8.98
N SER A 355 -12.33 15.06 -7.81
CA SER A 355 -12.29 16.50 -7.61
C SER A 355 -11.11 16.87 -6.74
N HIS A 356 -10.23 17.72 -7.19
CA HIS A 356 -9.07 18.17 -6.43
C HIS A 356 -9.32 19.57 -5.85
N CYS A 357 -9.03 19.78 -4.55
CA CYS A 357 -9.27 21.07 -3.89
C CYS A 357 -8.25 22.15 -4.25
N GLY A 358 -7.24 21.83 -5.04
CA GLY A 358 -6.08 22.69 -5.24
C GLY A 358 -5.11 22.64 -4.07
N PHE A 359 -4.10 23.48 -4.14
CA PHE A 359 -3.13 23.65 -3.07
C PHE A 359 -3.18 25.08 -2.55
N ASP A 360 -3.06 25.26 -1.24
CA ASP A 360 -2.96 26.56 -0.60
C ASP A 360 -1.53 27.11 -0.75
N LEU A 361 -1.20 27.44 -1.98
CA LEU A 361 0.08 27.99 -2.38
C LEU A 361 -0.12 29.03 -3.48
N GLU A 362 0.40 30.21 -3.26
CA GLU A 362 0.46 31.21 -4.31
C GLU A 362 1.38 30.72 -5.44
N ARG A 363 0.81 30.61 -6.63
CA ARG A 363 1.55 30.15 -7.80
C ARG A 363 2.51 31.24 -8.25
N ILE A 364 3.79 30.94 -8.22
CA ILE A 364 4.81 31.80 -8.84
C ILE A 364 4.91 31.38 -10.30
N GLU A 365 4.55 32.26 -11.22
CA GLU A 365 4.75 32.05 -12.65
C GLU A 365 6.25 32.14 -12.97
N ASN A 366 6.86 30.99 -13.16
CA ASN A 366 8.24 30.89 -13.62
C ASN A 366 8.27 30.50 -15.10
N PRO A 367 9.17 31.13 -15.91
CA PRO A 367 9.40 30.61 -17.27
C PRO A 367 9.94 29.18 -17.21
N PRO A 368 9.66 28.35 -18.24
CA PRO A 368 10.18 27.00 -18.28
C PRO A 368 11.70 26.96 -18.07
N PRO A 369 12.23 26.02 -17.27
CA PRO A 369 13.67 25.89 -16.97
C PRO A 369 14.56 25.84 -18.21
N PHE A 370 14.07 25.25 -19.30
CA PHE A 370 14.73 25.18 -20.60
C PHE A 370 15.20 26.55 -21.12
N LEU A 371 14.41 27.60 -20.93
CA LEU A 371 14.78 28.96 -21.40
C LEU A 371 16.05 29.48 -20.72
N LYS A 372 16.25 29.13 -19.44
CA LYS A 372 17.43 29.49 -18.65
C LYS A 372 18.58 28.49 -18.89
N ASN A 373 18.28 27.21 -18.77
CA ASN A 373 19.29 26.15 -18.74
C ASN A 373 19.84 25.76 -20.11
N LYS A 374 19.05 26.04 -21.18
CA LYS A 374 19.38 25.66 -22.57
C LYS A 374 19.45 24.13 -22.81
N PHE A 375 18.86 23.35 -21.89
CA PHE A 375 18.64 21.92 -22.03
C PHE A 375 17.30 21.53 -21.39
N PHE A 376 16.69 20.47 -21.87
CA PHE A 376 15.41 20.00 -21.40
C PHE A 376 15.56 19.21 -20.10
N THR A 377 14.74 19.52 -19.11
CA THR A 377 14.70 18.81 -17.83
C THR A 377 13.37 18.09 -17.69
N PHE A 378 13.41 16.76 -17.76
CA PHE A 378 12.30 15.91 -17.39
C PHE A 378 12.25 15.72 -15.88
N GLY A 379 11.07 15.39 -15.33
CA GLY A 379 10.95 15.05 -13.92
C GLY A 379 9.91 13.97 -13.66
N SER A 380 10.08 13.19 -12.61
CA SER A 380 9.03 12.33 -12.08
C SER A 380 9.07 12.30 -10.56
N PHE A 381 8.00 12.79 -9.94
CA PHE A 381 7.86 12.83 -8.48
C PHE A 381 6.87 11.77 -7.99
N ASN A 382 6.57 10.79 -8.85
CA ASN A 382 5.74 9.65 -8.54
C ASN A 382 6.30 8.79 -7.40
N ASN A 383 5.41 8.03 -6.76
CA ASN A 383 5.83 7.03 -5.80
C ASN A 383 6.86 6.09 -6.42
N PHE A 384 7.95 5.89 -5.70
CA PHE A 384 9.10 5.09 -6.11
C PHE A 384 8.71 3.66 -6.52
N ASP A 385 7.74 3.06 -5.84
CA ASP A 385 7.23 1.72 -6.16
C ASP A 385 6.66 1.61 -7.59
N LYS A 386 6.28 2.72 -8.22
CA LYS A 386 5.76 2.78 -9.60
C LYS A 386 6.86 2.78 -10.68
N ILE A 387 8.11 3.05 -10.30
CA ILE A 387 9.25 3.12 -11.24
C ILE A 387 9.81 1.72 -11.44
N ASN A 388 9.30 1.02 -12.44
CA ASN A 388 9.73 -0.34 -12.81
C ASN A 388 10.76 -0.33 -13.96
N SER A 389 11.27 -1.49 -14.34
CA SER A 389 12.29 -1.63 -15.40
C SER A 389 11.80 -1.14 -16.77
N ASP A 390 10.51 -1.30 -17.09
CA ASP A 390 9.95 -0.85 -18.36
C ASP A 390 9.88 0.68 -18.42
N VAL A 391 9.46 1.31 -17.31
CA VAL A 391 9.48 2.77 -17.15
C VAL A 391 10.91 3.30 -17.35
N ILE A 392 11.90 2.70 -16.68
CA ILE A 392 13.30 3.08 -16.79
C ILE A 392 13.80 2.95 -18.23
N SER A 393 13.45 1.85 -18.91
CA SER A 393 13.85 1.63 -20.31
C SER A 393 13.30 2.72 -21.23
N VAL A 394 12.02 3.06 -21.10
CA VAL A 394 11.39 4.11 -21.91
C VAL A 394 12.00 5.48 -21.62
N TRP A 395 12.17 5.85 -20.35
CA TRP A 395 12.78 7.13 -19.98
C TRP A 395 14.24 7.22 -20.42
N SER A 396 15.00 6.14 -20.34
CA SER A 396 16.37 6.07 -20.84
C SER A 396 16.45 6.29 -22.36
N ASN A 397 15.47 5.75 -23.10
CA ASN A 397 15.39 5.97 -24.54
C ASN A 397 15.04 7.43 -24.91
N ILE A 398 14.18 8.08 -24.11
CA ILE A 398 13.89 9.51 -24.26
C ILE A 398 15.17 10.33 -24.08
N LEU A 399 15.92 10.09 -22.99
CA LEU A 399 17.16 10.81 -22.70
C LEU A 399 18.24 10.60 -23.77
N LYS A 400 18.33 9.41 -24.35
CA LYS A 400 19.28 9.13 -25.46
C LYS A 400 18.89 9.84 -26.75
N LYS A 401 17.59 10.02 -27.02
CA LYS A 401 17.10 10.67 -28.25
C LYS A 401 17.13 12.18 -28.17
N ILE A 402 17.00 12.75 -26.98
CA ILE A 402 17.00 14.19 -26.76
C ILE A 402 18.35 14.58 -26.16
N ASN A 403 19.25 15.02 -27.03
CA ASN A 403 20.60 15.38 -26.63
C ASN A 403 20.60 16.45 -25.52
N ASN A 404 21.53 16.30 -24.57
CA ASN A 404 21.72 17.22 -23.44
C ASN A 404 20.46 17.38 -22.57
N SER A 405 19.59 16.36 -22.48
CA SER A 405 18.45 16.35 -21.56
C SER A 405 18.81 15.70 -20.21
N LYS A 406 18.08 16.06 -19.17
CA LYS A 406 18.23 15.53 -17.81
C LYS A 406 16.90 15.01 -17.28
N LEU A 407 16.96 14.13 -16.28
CA LEU A 407 15.80 13.64 -15.56
C LEU A 407 15.99 13.81 -14.05
N ILE A 408 15.10 14.52 -13.41
CA ILE A 408 15.04 14.65 -11.94
C ILE A 408 14.03 13.62 -11.40
N LEU A 409 14.51 12.77 -10.52
CA LEU A 409 13.69 11.77 -9.84
C LEU A 409 13.60 12.07 -8.35
N LYS A 410 12.38 12.19 -7.83
CA LYS A 410 12.19 12.26 -6.40
C LYS A 410 12.33 10.88 -5.79
N THR A 411 13.22 10.74 -4.82
CA THR A 411 13.51 9.47 -4.17
C THR A 411 12.77 9.32 -2.85
N SER A 412 12.40 8.08 -2.52
CA SER A 412 11.93 7.76 -1.18
C SER A 412 13.10 7.71 -0.20
N LYS A 413 12.80 7.66 1.11
CA LYS A 413 13.80 7.44 2.16
C LYS A 413 14.46 6.04 2.09
N ILE A 414 14.06 5.19 1.16
CA ILE A 414 14.49 3.78 1.06
C ILE A 414 15.78 3.70 0.24
N LYS A 415 16.92 3.70 0.92
CA LYS A 415 18.26 3.70 0.29
C LYS A 415 18.49 2.52 -0.68
N HIS A 416 18.03 1.32 -0.35
CA HIS A 416 18.32 0.11 -1.13
C HIS A 416 17.61 0.04 -2.48
N GLY A 417 16.35 0.45 -2.56
CA GLY A 417 15.65 0.58 -3.83
C GLY A 417 16.31 1.60 -4.75
N LEU A 418 16.92 2.65 -4.19
CA LEU A 418 17.65 3.65 -4.95
C LEU A 418 18.89 3.07 -5.64
N GLU A 419 19.66 2.22 -4.96
CA GLU A 419 20.84 1.60 -5.56
C GLU A 419 20.47 0.67 -6.73
N ARG A 420 19.38 -0.07 -6.61
CA ARG A 420 18.85 -0.86 -7.73
C ARG A 420 18.45 0.01 -8.93
N LEU A 421 17.76 1.14 -8.68
CA LEU A 421 17.40 2.08 -9.74
C LEU A 421 18.64 2.68 -10.43
N LYS A 422 19.64 3.10 -9.65
CA LYS A 422 20.91 3.59 -10.19
C LYS A 422 21.60 2.54 -11.07
N ALA A 423 21.59 1.27 -10.62
CA ALA A 423 22.16 0.18 -11.42
C ALA A 423 21.42 0.03 -12.76
N LEU A 424 20.08 0.05 -12.76
CA LEU A 424 19.28 -0.04 -13.98
C LEU A 424 19.50 1.14 -14.93
N PHE A 425 19.61 2.37 -14.44
CA PHE A 425 19.95 3.53 -15.27
C PHE A 425 21.39 3.45 -15.80
N LYS A 426 22.32 2.91 -15.01
CA LYS A 426 23.71 2.67 -15.44
C LYS A 426 23.77 1.61 -16.56
N GLU A 427 23.06 0.50 -16.41
CA GLU A 427 22.91 -0.54 -17.44
C GLU A 427 22.33 0.02 -18.75
N ASN A 428 21.41 0.96 -18.63
CA ASN A 428 20.86 1.70 -19.76
C ASN A 428 21.77 2.85 -20.25
N GLY A 429 22.92 3.11 -19.65
CA GLY A 429 23.92 4.07 -20.10
C GLY A 429 23.50 5.55 -19.96
N VAL A 430 22.61 5.88 -19.02
CA VAL A 430 22.08 7.25 -18.83
C VAL A 430 22.18 7.77 -17.40
N LEU A 431 22.88 7.07 -16.51
CA LEU A 431 22.94 7.42 -15.09
C LEU A 431 23.42 8.86 -14.85
N GLU A 432 24.37 9.36 -15.65
CA GLU A 432 24.93 10.71 -15.55
C GLU A 432 23.90 11.82 -15.90
N SER A 433 22.82 11.45 -16.59
CA SER A 433 21.69 12.35 -16.90
C SER A 433 20.62 12.36 -15.81
N ILE A 434 20.77 11.57 -14.73
CA ILE A 434 19.77 11.42 -13.67
C ILE A 434 20.19 12.19 -12.42
N THR A 435 19.32 13.06 -11.95
CA THR A 435 19.47 13.70 -10.64
C THR A 435 18.46 13.09 -9.66
N PHE A 436 18.94 12.58 -8.54
CA PHE A 436 18.10 12.03 -7.48
C PHE A 436 17.89 13.07 -6.41
N MET A 437 16.65 13.55 -6.29
CA MET A 437 16.24 14.53 -5.31
C MET A 437 15.68 13.83 -4.07
N GLY A 438 16.11 14.25 -2.88
CA GLY A 438 15.57 13.75 -1.62
C GLY A 438 14.12 14.20 -1.37
N ARG A 439 13.52 13.71 -0.28
CA ARG A 439 12.21 14.19 0.15
C ARG A 439 12.36 15.52 0.87
N GLU A 440 11.67 16.53 0.38
CA GLU A 440 11.55 17.83 1.04
C GLU A 440 10.84 17.70 2.40
N LYS A 441 11.19 18.58 3.34
CA LYS A 441 10.58 18.61 4.67
C LYS A 441 9.20 19.22 4.63
N GLU A 442 9.10 20.35 3.92
CA GLU A 442 7.85 21.12 3.81
C GLU A 442 7.17 20.81 2.48
N PHE A 443 5.84 20.77 2.50
CA PHE A 443 5.04 20.51 1.30
C PHE A 443 5.21 21.63 0.24
N LYS A 444 5.41 22.88 0.68
CA LYS A 444 5.70 24.00 -0.20
C LYS A 444 6.96 23.79 -1.02
N ASP A 445 8.03 23.28 -0.38
CA ASP A 445 9.30 23.02 -1.07
C ASP A 445 9.16 21.86 -2.05
N HIS A 446 8.32 20.87 -1.70
CA HIS A 446 7.97 19.81 -2.64
C HIS A 446 7.28 20.32 -3.91
N LEU A 447 6.32 21.26 -3.78
CA LEU A 447 5.67 21.85 -4.94
C LEU A 447 6.65 22.76 -5.72
N ASN A 448 7.47 23.55 -5.03
CA ASN A 448 8.46 24.40 -5.69
C ASN A 448 9.48 23.62 -6.51
N ALA A 449 9.76 22.35 -6.17
CA ALA A 449 10.65 21.51 -6.95
C ALA A 449 10.15 21.25 -8.38
N TYR A 450 8.85 21.37 -8.66
CA TYR A 450 8.31 21.29 -10.02
C TYR A 450 8.79 22.44 -10.92
N ASN A 451 9.24 23.57 -10.36
CA ASN A 451 9.81 24.67 -11.13
C ASN A 451 11.19 24.32 -11.76
N GLU A 452 11.78 23.21 -11.36
CA GLU A 452 13.06 22.73 -11.92
C GLU A 452 12.88 21.83 -13.15
N ILE A 453 11.65 21.50 -13.54
CA ILE A 453 11.35 20.57 -14.64
C ILE A 453 10.47 21.21 -15.71
N ASP A 454 10.72 20.87 -16.97
CA ASP A 454 9.95 21.34 -18.12
C ASP A 454 8.73 20.46 -18.41
N ILE A 455 8.86 19.15 -18.24
CA ILE A 455 7.81 18.14 -18.45
C ILE A 455 7.90 17.09 -17.36
N ALA A 456 6.76 16.76 -16.77
CA ALA A 456 6.63 15.64 -15.86
C ALA A 456 6.40 14.32 -16.64
N LEU A 457 7.19 13.29 -16.36
CA LEU A 457 7.03 11.96 -16.91
C LEU A 457 6.19 11.09 -15.95
N ASP A 458 5.05 10.63 -16.43
CA ASP A 458 4.20 9.73 -15.67
C ASP A 458 4.71 8.29 -15.72
N THR A 459 4.34 7.50 -14.72
CA THR A 459 4.66 6.08 -14.60
C THR A 459 3.59 5.20 -15.23
N PHE A 460 3.97 3.98 -15.62
CA PHE A 460 3.05 2.98 -16.16
C PHE A 460 3.46 1.55 -15.71
N PRO A 461 2.53 0.59 -15.62
CA PRO A 461 1.10 0.68 -15.90
C PRO A 461 0.29 1.42 -14.82
N TYR A 462 0.87 1.78 -13.69
CA TYR A 462 0.21 2.52 -12.63
C TYR A 462 0.55 4.01 -12.71
N ASN A 463 -0.39 4.81 -13.22
CA ASN A 463 -0.20 6.25 -13.39
C ASN A 463 -0.12 7.02 -12.06
N GLY A 464 0.43 8.23 -12.13
CA GLY A 464 0.23 9.27 -11.14
C GLY A 464 -1.21 9.79 -11.15
N VAL A 465 -1.70 10.23 -10.00
CA VAL A 465 -2.93 11.00 -9.88
C VAL A 465 -2.59 12.31 -9.15
N THR A 466 -2.35 12.25 -7.84
CA THR A 466 -1.97 13.44 -7.06
C THR A 466 -0.75 14.14 -7.65
N THR A 467 0.30 13.39 -8.00
CA THR A 467 1.53 13.95 -8.60
C THR A 467 1.28 14.59 -9.97
N SER A 468 0.31 14.09 -10.74
CA SER A 468 -0.10 14.75 -11.99
C SER A 468 -0.83 16.06 -11.72
N PHE A 469 -1.71 16.10 -10.71
CA PHE A 469 -2.35 17.35 -10.28
C PHE A 469 -1.33 18.35 -9.72
N GLU A 470 -0.33 17.90 -8.97
CA GLU A 470 0.77 18.74 -8.47
C GLU A 470 1.55 19.39 -9.63
N ALA A 471 1.97 18.57 -10.62
CA ALA A 471 2.68 19.06 -11.79
C ALA A 471 1.86 20.11 -12.56
N ILE A 472 0.60 19.81 -12.86
CA ILE A 472 -0.31 20.70 -13.58
C ILE A 472 -0.59 21.98 -12.78
N TRP A 473 -0.78 21.88 -11.46
CA TRP A 473 -0.95 23.04 -10.59
C TRP A 473 0.24 23.97 -10.66
N MET A 474 1.45 23.41 -10.73
CA MET A 474 2.69 24.19 -10.88
C MET A 474 2.98 24.62 -12.33
N GLY A 475 2.06 24.37 -13.27
CA GLY A 475 2.19 24.76 -14.68
C GLY A 475 3.09 23.84 -15.51
N VAL A 476 3.40 22.64 -15.01
CA VAL A 476 4.21 21.65 -15.70
C VAL A 476 3.31 20.63 -16.41
N PRO A 477 3.41 20.48 -17.75
CA PRO A 477 2.64 19.48 -18.48
C PRO A 477 3.08 18.08 -18.12
N VAL A 478 2.14 17.12 -18.13
CA VAL A 478 2.38 15.70 -17.81
C VAL A 478 2.33 14.88 -19.09
N LEU A 479 3.45 14.20 -19.40
CA LEU A 479 3.49 13.20 -20.46
C LEU A 479 3.13 11.84 -19.87
N THR A 480 2.00 11.29 -20.27
CA THR A 480 1.49 10.00 -19.78
C THR A 480 1.31 9.02 -20.93
N MET A 481 1.31 7.72 -20.61
CA MET A 481 1.03 6.67 -21.56
C MET A 481 -0.38 6.11 -21.28
N ALA A 482 -1.26 6.18 -22.28
CA ALA A 482 -2.58 5.57 -22.20
C ALA A 482 -2.47 4.04 -22.10
N GLY A 483 -3.10 3.48 -21.08
CA GLY A 483 -3.05 2.06 -20.79
C GLY A 483 -4.36 1.31 -21.13
N TYR A 484 -4.57 0.20 -20.46
CA TYR A 484 -5.61 -0.77 -20.80
C TYR A 484 -6.66 -0.98 -19.69
N ASN A 485 -6.53 -0.28 -18.56
CA ASN A 485 -7.47 -0.35 -17.43
C ASN A 485 -7.51 0.97 -16.66
N PHE A 486 -8.35 1.08 -15.66
CA PHE A 486 -8.55 2.30 -14.89
C PHE A 486 -7.24 2.90 -14.36
N ASN A 487 -6.46 2.13 -13.59
CA ASN A 487 -5.23 2.67 -12.97
C ASN A 487 -4.14 3.08 -13.98
N SER A 488 -4.21 2.58 -15.20
CA SER A 488 -3.26 2.90 -16.27
C SER A 488 -3.76 3.99 -17.24
N ARG A 489 -4.93 4.57 -16.98
CA ARG A 489 -5.52 5.65 -17.76
C ARG A 489 -5.81 6.92 -16.96
N CYS A 490 -5.41 6.95 -15.68
CA CYS A 490 -5.63 8.14 -14.86
C CYS A 490 -4.99 9.39 -15.46
N GLY A 491 -3.77 9.27 -15.98
CA GLY A 491 -3.08 10.37 -16.68
C GLY A 491 -3.79 10.76 -17.99
N GLU A 492 -4.28 9.78 -18.77
CA GLU A 492 -5.09 10.03 -19.97
C GLU A 492 -6.34 10.84 -19.65
N SER A 493 -7.09 10.43 -18.61
CA SER A 493 -8.29 11.15 -18.18
C SER A 493 -8.00 12.57 -17.75
N ILE A 494 -6.94 12.78 -16.95
CA ILE A 494 -6.54 14.11 -16.50
C ILE A 494 -6.22 15.00 -17.69
N ASN A 495 -5.37 14.55 -18.61
CA ASN A 495 -4.93 15.34 -19.77
C ASN A 495 -6.11 15.67 -20.69
N LYS A 496 -6.96 14.71 -21.03
CA LYS A 496 -8.14 14.96 -21.89
C LYS A 496 -9.12 15.94 -21.27
N ASN A 497 -9.33 15.90 -19.96
CA ASN A 497 -10.19 16.88 -19.29
C ASN A 497 -9.60 18.29 -19.25
N LEU A 498 -8.30 18.42 -19.50
CA LEU A 498 -7.61 19.72 -19.65
C LEU A 498 -7.47 20.16 -21.11
N GLY A 499 -7.95 19.35 -22.08
CA GLY A 499 -7.78 19.63 -23.50
C GLY A 499 -6.35 19.44 -23.99
N MET A 500 -5.59 18.58 -23.31
CA MET A 500 -4.23 18.18 -23.67
C MET A 500 -4.28 16.72 -24.20
N ASP A 501 -4.57 16.55 -25.46
CA ASP A 501 -4.65 15.23 -26.13
C ASP A 501 -3.29 14.71 -26.63
#